data_2f5a1db7bb6297d568dd1e63695119a1
#
_entry.id   2f5a1db7bb6297d568dd1e63695119a1
#
_cell.length_a   1.000
_cell.length_b   1.000
_cell.length_c   1.000
_cell.angle_alpha   90.00
_cell.angle_beta   90.00
_cell.angle_gamma   90.00
#
_symmetry.space_group_name_H-M   'P 1'
#
loop_
_entity.id
_entity.type
_entity.pdbx_description
1 polymer ?
#
loop_
_entity_poly.entity_id
_entity_poly.type
_entity_poly.pdbx_seq_one_letter_code
_entity_poly.pdbx_strand_id
1 'polypeptide(L)'
;MSFQNLIINSTDVQRSIDFYTKFLEAEVVAEPTPGGALLDLVTGALEIRDGAAGDSTWVPDDLQLGFRHVGFKVDRVDPRAELLKSADIPFHLDPLDAEGGVRICFFFDPDGTLLEFVEGDLQYASTVDPEGVAAERALGVPPRPRLDHVAVTVYDRTATAEFYRPLGFSFIGTIEQPNDPRGFSIGYLKSGDTVLEVFTYEAEKRGRKPQFDGPGFGYARLTGPPPSEAFPIASVTGEQVFADPNGFLFSALADGSAA
;
A
#
# COMPACT_ATOMS: atom_id res chain seq x y z
N MET A 1 -2.29 14.52 -6.91
CA MET A 1 -1.05 13.73 -6.86
C MET A 1 -1.32 12.59 -5.90
N SER A 2 -0.82 11.40 -6.15
CA SER A 2 -1.18 10.18 -5.39
C SER A 2 -0.21 9.08 -5.75
N PHE A 3 -0.43 7.90 -5.20
CA PHE A 3 0.13 6.69 -5.79
C PHE A 3 -0.40 6.54 -7.22
N GLN A 4 0.49 6.61 -8.21
CA GLN A 4 0.10 6.34 -9.59
C GLN A 4 -0.01 4.84 -9.82
N ASN A 5 1.09 4.13 -9.59
CA ASN A 5 1.15 2.68 -9.73
C ASN A 5 1.86 2.09 -8.52
N LEU A 6 1.46 0.88 -8.17
CA LEU A 6 2.22 -0.02 -7.31
C LEU A 6 2.87 -1.08 -8.20
N ILE A 7 4.13 -1.38 -7.96
CA ILE A 7 4.88 -2.37 -8.73
C ILE A 7 4.90 -3.68 -7.96
N ILE A 8 4.37 -4.73 -8.57
CA ILE A 8 4.45 -6.10 -8.05
C ILE A 8 5.35 -6.91 -8.98
N ASN A 9 6.39 -7.47 -8.42
CA ASN A 9 7.26 -8.40 -9.12
C ASN A 9 6.66 -9.81 -9.01
N SER A 10 6.43 -10.45 -10.15
CA SER A 10 5.77 -11.75 -10.21
C SER A 10 6.71 -12.84 -10.70
N THR A 11 6.54 -14.02 -10.14
CA THR A 11 7.16 -15.26 -10.63
C THR A 11 6.34 -15.94 -11.72
N ASP A 12 5.07 -15.53 -11.90
CA ASP A 12 4.13 -15.96 -12.92
C ASP A 12 3.09 -14.87 -13.15
N VAL A 13 3.32 -14.02 -14.15
CA VAL A 13 2.50 -12.85 -14.46
C VAL A 13 1.04 -13.21 -14.73
N GLN A 14 0.78 -14.32 -15.46
CA GLN A 14 -0.60 -14.69 -15.76
C GLN A 14 -1.36 -15.10 -14.50
N ARG A 15 -0.73 -15.86 -13.60
CA ARG A 15 -1.31 -16.23 -12.29
C ARG A 15 -1.66 -14.98 -11.47
N SER A 16 -0.79 -13.98 -11.47
CA SER A 16 -1.04 -12.73 -10.74
C SER A 16 -2.14 -11.91 -11.41
N ILE A 17 -2.20 -11.82 -12.75
CA ILE A 17 -3.32 -11.19 -13.49
C ILE A 17 -4.64 -11.88 -13.12
N ASP A 18 -4.69 -13.22 -13.18
CA ASP A 18 -5.90 -13.99 -12.86
C ASP A 18 -6.35 -13.76 -11.43
N PHE A 19 -5.41 -13.64 -10.49
CA PHE A 19 -5.71 -13.34 -9.09
C PHE A 19 -6.34 -11.95 -8.95
N TYR A 20 -5.68 -10.90 -9.43
CA TYR A 20 -6.15 -9.52 -9.26
C TYR A 20 -7.45 -9.24 -10.02
N THR A 21 -7.62 -9.80 -11.21
CA THR A 21 -8.88 -9.67 -11.98
C THR A 21 -10.03 -10.42 -11.33
N LYS A 22 -9.79 -11.62 -10.77
CA LYS A 22 -10.82 -12.43 -10.17
C LYS A 22 -11.27 -11.92 -8.79
N PHE A 23 -10.31 -11.55 -7.91
CA PHE A 23 -10.61 -11.26 -6.50
C PHE A 23 -10.70 -9.78 -6.19
N LEU A 24 -9.99 -8.93 -6.95
CA LEU A 24 -10.04 -7.48 -6.81
C LEU A 24 -10.80 -6.80 -7.95
N GLU A 25 -11.33 -7.58 -8.91
CA GLU A 25 -12.06 -7.05 -10.06
C GLU A 25 -11.25 -5.97 -10.82
N ALA A 26 -9.90 -6.13 -10.80
CA ALA A 26 -9.00 -5.24 -11.50
C ALA A 26 -9.12 -5.40 -13.02
N GLU A 27 -9.02 -4.30 -13.75
CA GLU A 27 -9.15 -4.31 -15.22
C GLU A 27 -7.77 -4.19 -15.87
N VAL A 28 -7.43 -5.12 -16.77
CA VAL A 28 -6.19 -5.03 -17.55
C VAL A 28 -6.33 -3.90 -18.57
N VAL A 29 -5.48 -2.88 -18.47
CA VAL A 29 -5.55 -1.68 -19.32
C VAL A 29 -4.37 -1.53 -20.28
N ALA A 30 -3.23 -2.15 -20.00
CA ALA A 30 -2.06 -2.12 -20.87
C ALA A 30 -1.07 -3.25 -20.58
N GLU A 31 -0.13 -3.46 -21.52
CA GLU A 31 1.10 -4.25 -21.35
C GLU A 31 2.30 -3.29 -21.39
N PRO A 32 2.70 -2.68 -20.23
CA PRO A 32 3.75 -1.65 -20.21
C PRO A 32 5.14 -2.19 -20.51
N THR A 33 5.36 -3.50 -20.29
CA THR A 33 6.60 -4.21 -20.61
C THR A 33 6.25 -5.55 -21.25
N PRO A 34 7.11 -6.13 -22.12
CA PRO A 34 6.88 -7.47 -22.62
C PRO A 34 6.69 -8.47 -21.48
N GLY A 35 5.55 -9.14 -21.47
CA GLY A 35 5.18 -10.10 -20.42
C GLY A 35 4.67 -9.48 -19.12
N GLY A 36 4.56 -8.15 -18.99
CA GLY A 36 3.96 -7.47 -17.85
C GLY A 36 2.51 -7.07 -18.09
N ALA A 37 1.84 -6.55 -17.05
CA ALA A 37 0.48 -6.03 -17.14
C ALA A 37 0.29 -4.79 -16.28
N LEU A 38 -0.54 -3.85 -16.75
CA LEU A 38 -1.04 -2.73 -15.97
C LEU A 38 -2.52 -2.96 -15.70
N LEU A 39 -2.87 -2.96 -14.43
CA LEU A 39 -4.22 -3.23 -13.92
C LEU A 39 -4.78 -1.97 -13.27
N ASP A 40 -5.95 -1.52 -13.71
CA ASP A 40 -6.67 -0.43 -13.07
C ASP A 40 -7.34 -0.88 -11.76
N LEU A 41 -7.19 -0.07 -10.70
CA LEU A 41 -7.74 -0.27 -9.36
C LEU A 41 -8.60 0.92 -8.90
N VAL A 42 -9.24 1.63 -9.84
CA VAL A 42 -10.15 2.79 -9.65
C VAL A 42 -9.42 4.07 -9.22
N THR A 43 -8.68 4.03 -8.13
CA THR A 43 -7.97 5.19 -7.53
C THR A 43 -6.46 5.15 -7.77
N GLY A 44 -5.97 4.15 -8.47
CA GLY A 44 -4.58 3.94 -8.83
C GLY A 44 -4.46 2.71 -9.71
N ALA A 45 -3.24 2.29 -10.00
CA ALA A 45 -2.98 1.12 -10.82
C ALA A 45 -1.95 0.18 -10.18
N LEU A 46 -1.97 -1.07 -10.62
CA LEU A 46 -0.98 -2.08 -10.29
C LEU A 46 -0.23 -2.49 -11.54
N GLU A 47 1.08 -2.36 -11.55
CA GLU A 47 1.93 -2.87 -12.61
C GLU A 47 2.56 -4.19 -12.18
N ILE A 48 2.19 -5.27 -12.85
CA ILE A 48 2.79 -6.60 -12.64
C ILE A 48 3.97 -6.73 -13.59
N ARG A 49 5.13 -7.10 -13.06
CA ARG A 49 6.38 -7.32 -13.80
C ARG A 49 6.85 -8.75 -13.68
N ASP A 50 7.33 -9.29 -14.78
CA ASP A 50 7.97 -10.60 -14.82
C ASP A 50 9.42 -10.55 -14.30
N GLY A 51 9.92 -11.71 -13.87
CA GLY A 51 11.33 -11.92 -13.58
C GLY A 51 11.70 -11.90 -12.10
N ALA A 52 10.72 -11.91 -11.18
CA ALA A 52 10.99 -12.08 -9.78
C ALA A 52 11.62 -13.44 -9.45
N ALA A 53 12.57 -13.45 -8.53
CA ALA A 53 13.22 -14.68 -8.08
C ALA A 53 13.58 -14.59 -6.58
N GLY A 54 13.62 -15.75 -5.92
CA GLY A 54 13.96 -15.83 -4.49
C GLY A 54 12.74 -15.76 -3.58
N ASP A 55 12.96 -15.31 -2.35
CA ASP A 55 11.93 -15.19 -1.32
C ASP A 55 11.11 -13.90 -1.49
N SER A 56 9.86 -13.93 -1.02
CA SER A 56 8.99 -12.75 -1.02
C SER A 56 9.63 -11.56 -0.30
N THR A 57 9.36 -10.37 -0.81
CA THR A 57 9.81 -9.11 -0.18
C THR A 57 9.09 -8.80 1.12
N TRP A 58 7.95 -9.44 1.41
CA TRP A 58 7.21 -9.22 2.64
C TRP A 58 7.84 -9.95 3.85
N VAL A 59 7.75 -9.32 5.03
CA VAL A 59 8.34 -9.84 6.28
C VAL A 59 7.26 -9.84 7.39
N PRO A 60 7.05 -10.96 8.11
CA PRO A 60 6.04 -11.09 9.17
C PRO A 60 6.50 -10.44 10.49
N ASP A 61 6.97 -9.19 10.45
CA ASP A 61 7.48 -8.44 11.60
C ASP A 61 6.97 -7.00 11.55
N ASP A 62 5.97 -6.68 12.38
CA ASP A 62 5.36 -5.35 12.44
C ASP A 62 6.35 -4.23 12.82
N LEU A 63 7.39 -4.56 13.56
CA LEU A 63 8.44 -3.63 13.98
C LEU A 63 9.54 -3.45 12.92
N GLN A 64 9.44 -4.18 11.80
CA GLN A 64 10.33 -3.99 10.67
C GLN A 64 9.95 -2.72 9.90
N LEU A 65 10.87 -1.79 9.73
CA LEU A 65 10.65 -0.55 8.97
C LEU A 65 10.37 -0.81 7.49
N GLY A 66 9.63 0.11 6.87
CA GLY A 66 9.28 0.09 5.46
C GLY A 66 7.91 -0.55 5.18
N PHE A 67 7.75 -1.12 4.01
CA PHE A 67 6.48 -1.64 3.49
C PHE A 67 5.84 -2.70 4.39
N ARG A 68 4.52 -2.60 4.58
CA ARG A 68 3.70 -3.55 5.34
C ARG A 68 2.68 -4.26 4.47
N HIS A 69 1.75 -3.51 3.86
CA HIS A 69 0.68 -4.07 3.04
C HIS A 69 0.10 -3.04 2.06
N VAL A 70 -0.75 -3.51 1.17
CA VAL A 70 -1.60 -2.70 0.30
C VAL A 70 -3.05 -2.92 0.70
N GLY A 71 -3.77 -1.83 0.97
CA GLY A 71 -5.17 -1.85 1.35
C GLY A 71 -6.12 -1.50 0.20
N PHE A 72 -7.25 -2.23 0.16
CA PHE A 72 -8.31 -2.03 -0.80
C PHE A 72 -9.63 -1.77 -0.09
N LYS A 73 -10.26 -0.64 -0.40
CA LYS A 73 -11.62 -0.35 0.04
C LYS A 73 -12.60 -1.24 -0.71
N VAL A 74 -13.48 -1.87 0.06
CA VAL A 74 -14.51 -2.77 -0.47
C VAL A 74 -15.89 -2.41 0.07
N ASP A 75 -16.91 -2.91 -0.61
CA ASP A 75 -18.30 -2.81 -0.16
C ASP A 75 -18.54 -3.64 1.11
N ARG A 76 -18.07 -4.91 1.11
CA ARG A 76 -18.20 -5.85 2.23
C ARG A 76 -17.03 -6.81 2.32
N VAL A 77 -16.43 -6.91 3.51
CA VAL A 77 -15.27 -7.80 3.76
C VAL A 77 -15.68 -9.27 3.78
N ASP A 78 -16.74 -9.64 4.54
CA ASP A 78 -17.05 -11.05 4.78
C ASP A 78 -17.32 -11.86 3.49
N PRO A 79 -18.19 -11.41 2.55
CA PRO A 79 -18.42 -12.17 1.32
C PRO A 79 -17.16 -12.32 0.45
N ARG A 80 -16.29 -11.30 0.43
CA ARG A 80 -15.03 -11.33 -0.31
C ARG A 80 -14.03 -12.29 0.34
N ALA A 81 -13.97 -12.29 1.67
CA ALA A 81 -13.14 -13.24 2.41
C ALA A 81 -13.60 -14.70 2.19
N GLU A 82 -14.91 -14.97 2.16
CA GLU A 82 -15.45 -16.30 1.83
C GLU A 82 -15.05 -16.75 0.41
N LEU A 83 -15.08 -15.83 -0.57
CA LEU A 83 -14.62 -16.11 -1.93
C LEU A 83 -13.13 -16.47 -1.96
N LEU A 84 -12.27 -15.70 -1.27
CA LEU A 84 -10.85 -15.98 -1.15
C LEU A 84 -10.59 -17.34 -0.50
N LYS A 85 -11.27 -17.65 0.62
CA LYS A 85 -11.17 -18.93 1.33
C LYS A 85 -11.60 -20.12 0.47
N SER A 86 -12.66 -19.95 -0.33
CA SER A 86 -13.13 -20.99 -1.25
C SER A 86 -12.14 -21.34 -2.36
N ALA A 87 -11.15 -20.46 -2.59
CA ALA A 87 -10.07 -20.63 -3.53
C ALA A 87 -8.71 -20.95 -2.87
N ASP A 88 -8.74 -21.33 -1.59
CA ASP A 88 -7.56 -21.67 -0.78
C ASP A 88 -6.48 -20.55 -0.72
N ILE A 89 -6.91 -19.28 -0.82
CA ILE A 89 -6.00 -18.14 -0.68
C ILE A 89 -5.54 -18.02 0.78
N PRO A 90 -4.23 -17.93 1.05
CA PRO A 90 -3.70 -17.84 2.40
C PRO A 90 -4.11 -16.53 3.10
N PHE A 91 -4.63 -16.63 4.30
CA PHE A 91 -4.93 -15.49 5.18
C PHE A 91 -3.81 -15.29 6.19
N HIS A 92 -3.46 -14.03 6.41
CA HIS A 92 -2.65 -13.60 7.55
C HIS A 92 -3.55 -13.29 8.75
N LEU A 93 -4.74 -12.70 8.49
CA LEU A 93 -5.73 -12.36 9.51
C LEU A 93 -7.14 -12.54 8.95
N ASP A 94 -7.95 -13.35 9.65
CA ASP A 94 -9.36 -13.55 9.33
C ASP A 94 -10.18 -12.26 9.52
N PRO A 95 -11.39 -12.13 8.91
CA PRO A 95 -12.26 -10.98 9.09
C PRO A 95 -12.53 -10.65 10.55
N LEU A 96 -12.27 -9.39 10.93
CA LEU A 96 -12.54 -8.87 12.28
C LEU A 96 -12.89 -7.38 12.25
N ASP A 97 -13.52 -6.92 13.31
CA ASP A 97 -13.74 -5.50 13.54
C ASP A 97 -12.48 -4.89 14.17
N ALA A 98 -11.96 -3.83 13.57
CA ALA A 98 -10.73 -3.16 13.98
C ALA A 98 -11.02 -1.81 14.66
N GLU A 99 -10.01 -1.30 15.36
CA GLU A 99 -10.04 0.07 15.88
C GLU A 99 -10.27 1.06 14.73
N GLY A 100 -11.00 2.13 15.01
CA GLY A 100 -11.47 3.04 13.97
C GLY A 100 -12.81 2.64 13.35
N GLY A 101 -13.46 1.57 13.83
CA GLY A 101 -14.83 1.19 13.45
C GLY A 101 -14.96 0.62 12.04
N VAL A 102 -13.89 0.05 11.51
CA VAL A 102 -13.85 -0.61 10.20
C VAL A 102 -13.77 -2.13 10.37
N ARG A 103 -14.24 -2.86 9.36
CA ARG A 103 -14.05 -4.30 9.26
C ARG A 103 -12.93 -4.60 8.28
N ILE A 104 -12.01 -5.48 8.67
CA ILE A 104 -10.80 -5.76 7.89
C ILE A 104 -10.53 -7.25 7.79
N CYS A 105 -9.74 -7.66 6.80
CA CYS A 105 -9.02 -8.94 6.76
C CYS A 105 -7.73 -8.80 5.97
N PHE A 106 -6.75 -9.66 6.27
CA PHE A 106 -5.47 -9.68 5.56
C PHE A 106 -5.23 -11.04 4.89
N PHE A 107 -4.78 -11.01 3.65
CA PHE A 107 -4.50 -12.18 2.85
C PHE A 107 -3.31 -11.92 1.92
N PHE A 108 -2.78 -12.98 1.30
CA PHE A 108 -1.62 -12.85 0.42
C PHE A 108 -2.02 -12.97 -1.05
N ASP A 109 -1.36 -12.16 -1.89
CA ASP A 109 -1.34 -12.40 -3.32
C ASP A 109 -0.46 -13.62 -3.66
N PRO A 110 -0.46 -14.09 -4.93
CA PRO A 110 0.34 -15.26 -5.32
C PRO A 110 1.85 -15.12 -5.15
N ASP A 111 2.36 -13.90 -5.08
CA ASP A 111 3.78 -13.58 -4.96
C ASP A 111 4.18 -13.17 -3.54
N GLY A 112 3.23 -13.28 -2.59
CA GLY A 112 3.46 -13.06 -1.16
C GLY A 112 3.36 -11.61 -0.73
N THR A 113 2.74 -10.73 -1.52
CA THR A 113 2.35 -9.38 -1.04
C THR A 113 1.21 -9.51 -0.04
N LEU A 114 1.34 -8.88 1.12
CA LEU A 114 0.24 -8.78 2.06
C LEU A 114 -0.76 -7.73 1.56
N LEU A 115 -2.02 -8.15 1.41
CA LEU A 115 -3.15 -7.33 0.98
C LEU A 115 -4.17 -7.23 2.10
N GLU A 116 -4.89 -6.10 2.16
CA GLU A 116 -5.98 -5.88 3.08
C GLU A 116 -7.27 -5.55 2.34
N PHE A 117 -8.39 -6.12 2.77
CA PHE A 117 -9.71 -5.55 2.51
C PHE A 117 -10.16 -4.74 3.71
N VAL A 118 -10.70 -3.54 3.44
CA VAL A 118 -11.26 -2.66 4.45
C VAL A 118 -12.68 -2.21 4.06
N GLU A 119 -13.65 -2.42 4.97
CA GLU A 119 -15.04 -2.01 4.85
C GLU A 119 -15.36 -0.93 5.87
N GLY A 120 -16.13 0.08 5.50
CA GLY A 120 -16.56 1.17 6.38
C GLY A 120 -15.63 2.39 6.34
N ASP A 121 -16.05 3.47 6.97
CA ASP A 121 -15.28 4.72 7.06
C ASP A 121 -14.57 4.83 8.41
N LEU A 122 -13.28 5.14 8.37
CA LEU A 122 -12.47 5.30 9.57
C LEU A 122 -13.01 6.38 10.50
N GLN A 123 -13.13 6.01 11.78
CA GLN A 123 -13.41 6.92 12.90
C GLN A 123 -12.08 7.30 13.55
N TYR A 124 -11.52 8.42 13.13
CA TYR A 124 -10.25 8.91 13.66
C TYR A 124 -10.34 9.23 15.15
N ALA A 125 -9.39 8.79 15.93
CA ALA A 125 -9.24 9.17 17.33
C ALA A 125 -8.84 10.65 17.48
N SER A 126 -8.04 11.14 16.52
CA SER A 126 -7.71 12.57 16.38
C SER A 126 -7.76 12.96 14.91
N THR A 127 -8.55 13.97 14.58
CA THR A 127 -8.62 14.57 13.24
C THR A 127 -7.79 15.85 13.22
N VAL A 128 -6.82 15.92 12.30
CA VAL A 128 -5.94 17.10 12.11
C VAL A 128 -6.40 17.94 10.93
N ASP A 129 -6.82 17.28 9.83
CA ASP A 129 -7.38 17.92 8.65
C ASP A 129 -8.81 17.41 8.38
N PRO A 130 -9.85 18.13 8.85
CA PRO A 130 -11.24 17.74 8.62
C PRO A 130 -11.65 17.74 7.14
N GLU A 131 -11.03 18.58 6.29
CA GLU A 131 -11.33 18.64 4.86
C GLU A 131 -10.76 17.40 4.16
N GLY A 132 -9.54 16.98 4.52
CA GLY A 132 -8.93 15.76 4.03
C GLY A 132 -9.76 14.52 4.41
N VAL A 133 -10.25 14.45 5.65
CA VAL A 133 -11.16 13.37 6.10
C VAL A 133 -12.49 13.40 5.34
N ALA A 134 -13.06 14.59 5.12
CA ALA A 134 -14.30 14.72 4.34
C ALA A 134 -14.10 14.28 2.87
N ALA A 135 -12.96 14.62 2.27
CA ALA A 135 -12.61 14.21 0.91
C ALA A 135 -12.42 12.67 0.81
N GLU A 136 -11.82 12.02 1.82
CA GLU A 136 -11.73 10.57 1.89
C GLU A 136 -13.11 9.91 1.92
N ARG A 137 -13.98 10.36 2.81
CA ARG A 137 -15.35 9.85 2.95
C ARG A 137 -16.22 10.11 1.71
N ALA A 138 -15.97 11.21 1.00
CA ALA A 138 -16.69 11.53 -0.23
C ALA A 138 -16.45 10.55 -1.39
N LEU A 139 -15.39 9.74 -1.33
CA LEU A 139 -15.15 8.64 -2.28
C LEU A 139 -16.22 7.55 -2.15
N GLY A 140 -16.82 7.40 -0.96
CA GLY A 140 -17.90 6.47 -0.69
C GLY A 140 -17.55 5.00 -0.88
N VAL A 141 -18.59 4.17 -0.92
CA VAL A 141 -18.47 2.72 -1.18
C VAL A 141 -18.18 2.50 -2.67
N PRO A 142 -17.07 1.85 -3.02
CA PRO A 142 -16.70 1.65 -4.41
C PRO A 142 -17.57 0.56 -5.07
N PRO A 143 -17.84 0.64 -6.40
CA PRO A 143 -18.56 -0.41 -7.12
C PRO A 143 -17.76 -1.71 -7.26
N ARG A 144 -16.44 -1.63 -7.18
CA ARG A 144 -15.46 -2.73 -7.13
C ARG A 144 -14.30 -2.34 -6.21
N PRO A 145 -13.48 -3.29 -5.71
CA PRO A 145 -12.34 -2.96 -4.86
C PRO A 145 -11.49 -1.85 -5.47
N ARG A 146 -11.20 -0.80 -4.70
CA ARG A 146 -10.32 0.29 -5.11
C ARG A 146 -9.07 0.34 -4.26
N LEU A 147 -7.95 0.75 -4.84
CA LEU A 147 -6.74 1.03 -4.08
C LEU A 147 -7.07 2.13 -3.05
N ASP A 148 -6.88 1.83 -1.78
CA ASP A 148 -7.20 2.72 -0.68
C ASP A 148 -5.94 3.29 -0.05
N HIS A 149 -5.04 2.43 0.37
CA HIS A 149 -3.81 2.84 1.05
C HIS A 149 -2.63 1.89 0.79
N VAL A 150 -1.46 2.40 1.11
CA VAL A 150 -0.25 1.61 1.32
C VAL A 150 0.20 1.82 2.76
N ALA A 151 0.51 0.76 3.48
CA ALA A 151 0.95 0.84 4.87
C ALA A 151 2.47 0.66 5.00
N VAL A 152 3.04 1.47 5.89
CA VAL A 152 4.48 1.46 6.19
C VAL A 152 4.72 1.55 7.69
N THR A 153 5.70 0.82 8.22
CA THR A 153 6.22 1.05 9.58
C THR A 153 7.36 2.06 9.54
N VAL A 154 7.30 3.07 10.40
CA VAL A 154 8.26 4.16 10.43
C VAL A 154 8.83 4.43 11.83
N TYR A 155 9.98 5.09 11.90
CA TYR A 155 10.56 5.53 13.17
C TYR A 155 9.74 6.64 13.82
N ASP A 156 9.43 7.67 13.03
CA ASP A 156 8.81 8.89 13.50
C ASP A 156 7.76 9.37 12.48
N ARG A 157 6.51 9.47 12.93
CA ARG A 157 5.38 9.89 12.10
C ARG A 157 5.51 11.33 11.62
N THR A 158 6.00 12.23 12.47
CA THR A 158 6.13 13.65 12.13
C THR A 158 7.20 13.85 11.07
N ALA A 159 8.38 13.24 11.24
CA ALA A 159 9.45 13.29 10.25
C ALA A 159 9.00 12.66 8.92
N THR A 160 8.22 11.57 8.97
CA THR A 160 7.66 10.94 7.77
C THR A 160 6.67 11.87 7.06
N ALA A 161 5.78 12.54 7.79
CA ALA A 161 4.84 13.51 7.21
C ALA A 161 5.58 14.67 6.51
N GLU A 162 6.65 15.20 7.12
CA GLU A 162 7.48 16.24 6.51
C GLU A 162 8.21 15.73 5.24
N PHE A 163 8.69 14.49 5.25
CA PHE A 163 9.32 13.89 4.08
C PHE A 163 8.36 13.77 2.89
N TYR A 164 7.09 13.35 3.12
CA TYR A 164 6.11 13.15 2.05
C TYR A 164 5.34 14.42 1.66
N ARG A 165 5.46 15.52 2.41
CA ARG A 165 4.78 16.79 2.10
C ARG A 165 5.12 17.36 0.72
N PRO A 166 6.38 17.36 0.23
CA PRO A 166 6.71 17.83 -1.13
C PRO A 166 6.06 16.95 -2.23
N LEU A 167 5.71 15.72 -1.92
CA LEU A 167 5.00 14.79 -2.80
C LEU A 167 3.46 14.93 -2.69
N GLY A 168 2.98 16.00 -2.03
CA GLY A 168 1.57 16.34 -1.93
C GLY A 168 0.77 15.56 -0.90
N PHE A 169 1.45 14.88 0.04
CA PHE A 169 0.78 14.22 1.17
C PHE A 169 0.53 15.19 2.31
N SER A 170 -0.67 15.15 2.89
CA SER A 170 -1.06 15.89 4.09
C SER A 170 -1.51 14.94 5.19
N PHE A 171 -1.13 15.25 6.43
CA PHE A 171 -1.51 14.48 7.60
C PHE A 171 -2.96 14.80 8.00
N ILE A 172 -3.86 13.80 7.97
CA ILE A 172 -5.29 14.01 8.19
C ILE A 172 -5.78 13.57 9.56
N GLY A 173 -5.17 12.56 10.19
CA GLY A 173 -5.60 12.08 11.50
C GLY A 173 -4.86 10.85 11.98
N THR A 174 -5.29 10.32 13.14
CA THR A 174 -4.73 9.12 13.79
C THR A 174 -5.79 8.14 14.23
N ILE A 175 -5.41 6.87 14.28
CA ILE A 175 -6.07 5.81 15.02
C ILE A 175 -5.11 5.33 16.10
N GLU A 176 -5.60 5.23 17.33
CA GLU A 176 -4.82 4.69 18.45
C GLU A 176 -5.17 3.22 18.67
N GLN A 177 -4.19 2.44 19.10
CA GLN A 177 -4.34 1.02 19.43
C GLN A 177 -4.08 0.81 20.92
N PRO A 178 -5.02 1.21 21.80
CA PRO A 178 -4.77 1.34 23.24
C PRO A 178 -4.48 -0.01 23.93
N ASN A 179 -4.84 -1.10 23.30
CA ASN A 179 -4.64 -2.45 23.84
C ASN A 179 -3.35 -3.11 23.34
N ASP A 180 -2.59 -2.46 22.46
CA ASP A 180 -1.30 -2.99 22.00
C ASP A 180 -0.18 -2.54 22.96
N PRO A 181 0.46 -3.49 23.68
CA PRO A 181 1.51 -3.16 24.66
C PRO A 181 2.78 -2.59 24.02
N ARG A 182 2.89 -2.60 22.70
CA ARG A 182 4.03 -2.04 21.96
C ARG A 182 3.89 -0.54 21.71
N GLY A 183 2.79 0.10 22.19
CA GLY A 183 2.50 1.51 21.94
C GLY A 183 2.20 1.80 20.48
N PHE A 184 1.32 1.00 19.88
CA PHE A 184 0.98 1.09 18.46
C PHE A 184 -0.01 2.22 18.19
N SER A 185 0.28 3.04 17.18
CA SER A 185 -0.66 4.00 16.61
C SER A 185 -0.45 4.14 15.11
N ILE A 186 -1.51 4.55 14.39
CA ILE A 186 -1.51 4.70 12.95
C ILE A 186 -1.77 6.17 12.61
N GLY A 187 -0.89 6.77 11.82
CA GLY A 187 -1.09 8.07 11.21
C GLY A 187 -1.52 7.92 9.75
N TYR A 188 -2.31 8.84 9.25
CA TYR A 188 -2.85 8.81 7.90
C TYR A 188 -2.38 10.03 7.11
N LEU A 189 -1.61 9.80 6.05
CA LEU A 189 -1.13 10.82 5.11
C LEU A 189 -1.91 10.68 3.80
N LYS A 190 -2.76 11.64 3.49
CA LYS A 190 -3.60 11.63 2.28
C LYS A 190 -2.96 12.39 1.14
N SER A 191 -3.00 11.81 -0.06
CA SER A 191 -2.66 12.50 -1.31
C SER A 191 -3.59 12.03 -2.43
N GLY A 192 -4.36 12.95 -3.02
CA GLY A 192 -5.40 12.60 -3.99
C GLY A 192 -6.44 11.67 -3.36
N ASP A 193 -6.70 10.54 -3.99
CA ASP A 193 -7.70 9.55 -3.58
C ASP A 193 -7.14 8.37 -2.79
N THR A 194 -5.85 8.40 -2.47
CA THR A 194 -5.14 7.35 -1.74
C THR A 194 -4.48 7.87 -0.47
N VAL A 195 -4.11 6.94 0.40
CA VAL A 195 -3.52 7.22 1.71
C VAL A 195 -2.22 6.43 1.89
N LEU A 196 -1.24 7.02 2.55
CA LEU A 196 -0.12 6.32 3.16
C LEU A 196 -0.44 6.14 4.65
N GLU A 197 -0.66 4.90 5.08
CA GLU A 197 -0.80 4.55 6.50
C GLU A 197 0.57 4.43 7.15
N VAL A 198 0.77 5.17 8.21
CA VAL A 198 2.06 5.30 8.89
C VAL A 198 1.97 4.66 10.26
N PHE A 199 2.49 3.44 10.38
CA PHE A 199 2.52 2.67 11.61
C PHE A 199 3.69 3.12 12.49
N THR A 200 3.39 3.51 13.71
CA THR A 200 4.40 3.84 14.73
C THR A 200 4.22 2.99 15.98
N TYR A 201 5.33 2.67 16.62
CA TYR A 201 5.39 1.91 17.86
C TYR A 201 6.32 2.61 18.84
N GLU A 202 6.06 2.51 20.15
CA GLU A 202 7.03 2.89 21.18
C GLU A 202 8.14 1.84 21.29
N ALA A 203 7.81 0.57 21.01
CA ALA A 203 8.78 -0.51 20.94
C ALA A 203 9.88 -0.24 19.90
N GLU A 204 11.08 -0.77 20.17
CA GLU A 204 12.24 -0.64 19.28
C GLU A 204 11.96 -1.25 17.90
N LYS A 205 12.13 -0.44 16.86
CA LYS A 205 11.94 -0.82 15.47
C LYS A 205 13.24 -1.29 14.85
N ARG A 206 13.16 -2.14 13.82
CA ARG A 206 14.30 -2.74 13.13
C ARG A 206 14.43 -2.21 11.72
N GLY A 207 15.61 -1.71 11.38
CA GLY A 207 15.92 -1.31 10.01
C GLY A 207 15.87 -2.51 9.05
N ARG A 208 15.52 -2.24 7.81
CA ARG A 208 15.48 -3.23 6.73
C ARG A 208 16.39 -2.82 5.59
N LYS A 209 17.15 -3.78 5.04
CA LYS A 209 17.80 -3.56 3.75
C LYS A 209 16.71 -3.54 2.67
N PRO A 210 16.62 -2.49 1.85
CA PRO A 210 15.67 -2.42 0.75
C PRO A 210 15.85 -3.59 -0.22
N GLN A 211 14.72 -4.22 -0.59
CA GLN A 211 14.65 -5.26 -1.61
C GLN A 211 13.59 -4.86 -2.62
N PHE A 212 13.91 -4.84 -3.91
CA PHE A 212 13.03 -4.41 -4.99
C PHE A 212 12.91 -5.45 -6.12
N ASP A 213 13.65 -6.55 -6.05
CA ASP A 213 13.81 -7.59 -7.08
C ASP A 213 13.24 -8.96 -6.69
N GLY A 214 12.83 -9.14 -5.43
CA GLY A 214 12.13 -10.36 -4.98
C GLY A 214 10.65 -10.36 -5.35
N PRO A 215 9.97 -11.53 -5.27
CA PRO A 215 8.52 -11.63 -5.47
C PRO A 215 7.72 -10.75 -4.51
N GLY A 216 6.60 -10.21 -4.98
CA GLY A 216 5.71 -9.35 -4.24
C GLY A 216 5.96 -7.86 -4.48
N PHE A 217 5.64 -7.02 -3.50
CA PHE A 217 5.75 -5.57 -3.63
C PHE A 217 7.19 -5.13 -3.89
N GLY A 218 7.43 -4.47 -5.02
CA GLY A 218 8.72 -3.91 -5.40
C GLY A 218 8.88 -2.48 -4.91
N TYR A 219 8.05 -1.57 -5.41
CA TYR A 219 8.05 -0.15 -5.03
C TYR A 219 6.76 0.55 -5.47
N ALA A 220 6.53 1.75 -4.93
CA ALA A 220 5.43 2.62 -5.36
C ALA A 220 5.93 3.68 -6.34
N ARG A 221 5.10 4.04 -7.32
CA ARG A 221 5.36 5.16 -8.23
C ARG A 221 4.55 6.37 -7.77
N LEU A 222 5.23 7.45 -7.40
CA LEU A 222 4.65 8.67 -6.88
C LEU A 222 4.82 9.82 -7.88
N THR A 223 3.91 10.80 -7.86
CA THR A 223 4.04 12.02 -8.65
C THR A 223 4.79 13.08 -7.86
N GLY A 224 5.69 13.79 -8.50
CA GLY A 224 6.45 14.91 -7.92
C GLY A 224 7.95 14.65 -7.90
N PRO A 225 8.75 15.66 -7.56
CA PRO A 225 10.19 15.49 -7.43
C PRO A 225 10.54 14.68 -6.18
N PRO A 226 11.60 13.85 -6.22
CA PRO A 226 12.04 13.14 -5.03
C PRO A 226 12.46 14.14 -3.94
N PRO A 227 12.04 13.91 -2.67
CA PRO A 227 12.53 14.71 -1.54
C PRO A 227 14.06 14.66 -1.42
N SER A 228 14.66 15.70 -0.84
CA SER A 228 16.13 15.82 -0.71
C SER A 228 16.76 14.72 0.14
N GLU A 229 16.00 14.16 1.07
CA GLU A 229 16.40 13.07 1.96
C GLU A 229 16.16 11.67 1.36
N ALA A 230 15.66 11.59 0.13
CA ALA A 230 15.48 10.31 -0.57
C ALA A 230 16.83 9.72 -0.99
N PHE A 231 17.02 8.44 -0.70
CA PHE A 231 18.27 7.74 -1.02
C PHE A 231 18.10 6.97 -2.34
N PRO A 232 18.90 7.27 -3.39
CA PRO A 232 18.86 6.50 -4.63
C PRO A 232 19.38 5.07 -4.38
N ILE A 233 18.59 4.06 -4.77
CA ILE A 233 18.89 2.65 -4.57
C ILE A 233 19.33 1.98 -5.85
N ALA A 234 18.54 2.09 -6.92
CA ALA A 234 18.77 1.41 -8.18
C ALA A 234 18.12 2.15 -9.35
N SER A 235 18.54 1.84 -10.56
CA SER A 235 17.80 2.17 -11.77
C SER A 235 17.20 0.88 -12.33
N VAL A 236 15.87 0.83 -12.38
CA VAL A 236 15.11 -0.33 -12.86
C VAL A 236 14.38 0.08 -14.14
N THR A 237 14.69 -0.57 -15.27
CA THR A 237 14.10 -0.25 -16.58
C THR A 237 14.17 1.25 -16.97
N GLY A 238 15.27 1.93 -16.54
CA GLY A 238 15.46 3.37 -16.79
C GLY A 238 14.79 4.31 -15.77
N GLU A 239 14.05 3.78 -14.82
CA GLU A 239 13.40 4.50 -13.72
C GLU A 239 14.28 4.49 -12.46
N GLN A 240 14.52 5.65 -11.85
CA GLN A 240 15.28 5.73 -10.61
C GLN A 240 14.39 5.37 -9.42
N VAL A 241 14.77 4.34 -8.69
CA VAL A 241 14.14 3.93 -7.43
C VAL A 241 14.90 4.54 -6.25
N PHE A 242 14.15 5.08 -5.31
CA PHE A 242 14.64 5.68 -4.06
C PHE A 242 14.12 4.89 -2.86
N ALA A 243 14.82 5.00 -1.74
CA ALA A 243 14.29 4.66 -0.42
C ALA A 243 13.99 5.94 0.36
N ASP A 244 12.88 5.94 1.12
CA ASP A 244 12.67 6.92 2.19
C ASP A 244 13.57 6.61 3.40
N PRO A 245 13.64 7.45 4.43
CA PRO A 245 14.44 7.21 5.64
C PRO A 245 14.07 5.92 6.41
N ASN A 246 12.90 5.34 6.16
CA ASN A 246 12.43 4.11 6.78
C ASN A 246 12.64 2.87 5.89
N GLY A 247 13.19 3.03 4.68
CA GLY A 247 13.42 1.95 3.74
C GLY A 247 12.22 1.59 2.86
N PHE A 248 11.16 2.41 2.85
CA PHE A 248 10.09 2.25 1.87
C PHE A 248 10.58 2.68 0.49
N LEU A 249 10.32 1.84 -0.52
CA LEU A 249 10.80 2.04 -1.88
C LEU A 249 9.77 2.74 -2.75
N PHE A 250 10.23 3.77 -3.46
CA PHE A 250 9.40 4.51 -4.39
C PHE A 250 10.22 5.05 -5.57
N SER A 251 9.54 5.32 -6.67
CA SER A 251 10.06 6.20 -7.72
C SER A 251 9.24 7.48 -7.78
N ALA A 252 9.85 8.53 -8.28
CA ALA A 252 9.25 9.86 -8.35
C ALA A 252 9.22 10.31 -9.80
N LEU A 253 8.00 10.52 -10.34
CA LEU A 253 7.80 10.98 -11.72
C LEU A 253 7.56 12.48 -11.74
N ALA A 254 8.23 13.17 -12.68
CA ALA A 254 7.92 14.58 -12.94
C ALA A 254 6.47 14.75 -13.38
N ASP A 255 5.83 15.85 -12.95
CA ASP A 255 4.46 16.17 -13.36
C ASP A 255 4.36 16.16 -14.90
N GLY A 256 3.45 15.34 -15.45
CA GLY A 256 3.18 15.25 -16.89
C GLY A 256 3.90 14.14 -17.66
N SER A 257 4.75 13.34 -17.03
CA SER A 257 5.21 12.07 -17.63
C SER A 257 4.15 11.00 -17.42
N ALA A 258 3.28 10.79 -18.41
CA ALA A 258 2.46 9.59 -18.47
C ALA A 258 3.39 8.37 -18.62
N ALA A 259 3.19 7.37 -17.78
CA ALA A 259 3.84 6.06 -17.92
C ALA A 259 3.29 5.29 -19.11
#